data_5c27627b6145a0b3293929689742bfd7
#
_entry.id   5c27627b6145a0b3293929689742bfd7
#
_cell.length_a   1.000
_cell.length_b   1.000
_cell.length_c   1.000
_cell.angle_alpha   90.00
_cell.angle_beta   90.00
_cell.angle_gamma   90.00
#
_symmetry.space_group_name_H-M   'P 1'
#
loop_
_entity.id
_entity.type
_entity.pdbx_description
1 polymer ?
#
loop_
_entity_poly.entity_id
_entity_poly.type
_entity_poly.pdbx_seq_one_letter_code
_entity_poly.pdbx_strand_id
1 'polypeptide(L)'
;YVSEVWVADQGNGKYKNPILYADYSDPDACRVGDDFYMTSSSFNCLPGLQILHSKDLVNWSIIGAAVPYALPPIETPERPEHGNRVWAPAIRHHNGEFYIFWGDPDQGAFMVKAKDPKGPWTEPVLVKPGKGIIDTCPFWDEDGKVYMVHAYAGSRAGLKSIISICELNADATQAITQSRIIFDGHEAHQTCEGPKLYKRGEYYYIFHPAGGVPTGWQVVLRSKNIYGPYEWKKVLAQGNSPINGPHQGAWVDTPTGEDWFLHFQAVSYTHLTL
;
A
#
# COMPACT_ATOMS: atom_id res chain seq x y z
N TYR A 1 -18.84 17.51 -5.24
CA TYR A 1 -18.09 18.55 -5.94
C TYR A 1 -17.25 17.89 -7.02
N VAL A 2 -17.41 18.33 -8.25
CA VAL A 2 -16.59 17.92 -9.39
C VAL A 2 -15.61 19.07 -9.67
N SER A 3 -14.31 18.76 -9.70
CA SER A 3 -13.28 19.75 -9.96
C SER A 3 -13.41 20.26 -11.41
N GLU A 4 -13.35 21.57 -11.60
CA GLU A 4 -13.25 22.20 -12.93
C GLU A 4 -11.79 22.27 -13.41
N VAL A 5 -10.83 22.09 -12.50
CA VAL A 5 -9.39 22.17 -12.79
C VAL A 5 -8.87 20.87 -13.36
N TRP A 6 -9.30 19.76 -12.82
CA TRP A 6 -8.90 18.42 -13.27
C TRP A 6 -10.06 17.44 -13.24
N VAL A 7 -10.42 16.91 -14.40
CA VAL A 7 -11.43 15.85 -14.57
C VAL A 7 -10.79 14.70 -15.31
N ALA A 8 -10.59 13.58 -14.62
CA ALA A 8 -9.99 12.38 -15.22
C ALA A 8 -10.93 11.72 -16.23
N ASP A 9 -12.18 11.51 -15.85
CA ASP A 9 -13.22 10.94 -16.71
C ASP A 9 -13.58 11.90 -17.85
N GLN A 10 -13.47 11.44 -19.09
CA GLN A 10 -13.75 12.26 -20.29
C GLN A 10 -15.21 12.12 -20.77
N GLY A 11 -16.07 11.35 -20.07
CA GLY A 11 -17.50 11.16 -20.40
C GLY A 11 -17.76 10.35 -21.67
N ASN A 12 -16.76 9.72 -22.24
CA ASN A 12 -16.86 8.95 -23.51
C ASN A 12 -16.26 7.55 -23.40
N GLY A 13 -16.21 6.99 -22.18
CA GLY A 13 -15.57 5.70 -21.89
C GLY A 13 -14.05 5.75 -21.87
N LYS A 14 -13.47 6.93 -21.85
CA LYS A 14 -12.02 7.15 -21.73
C LYS A 14 -11.73 7.99 -20.49
N TYR A 15 -10.53 7.82 -19.96
CA TYR A 15 -10.00 8.65 -18.89
C TYR A 15 -8.57 9.10 -19.20
N LYS A 16 -8.10 10.10 -18.49
CA LYS A 16 -6.72 10.58 -18.53
C LYS A 16 -6.07 10.46 -17.15
N ASN A 17 -4.81 10.08 -17.14
CA ASN A 17 -3.99 10.09 -15.94
C ASN A 17 -3.46 11.51 -15.61
N PRO A 18 -3.26 11.80 -14.30
CA PRO A 18 -3.60 10.97 -13.17
C PRO A 18 -5.12 10.91 -12.94
N ILE A 19 -5.65 9.79 -12.43
CA ILE A 19 -7.07 9.72 -12.06
C ILE A 19 -7.40 10.61 -10.86
N LEU A 20 -6.43 10.79 -9.95
CA LEU A 20 -6.47 11.74 -8.85
C LEU A 20 -5.25 12.66 -8.95
N TYR A 21 -5.49 13.95 -9.18
CA TYR A 21 -4.43 14.97 -9.23
C TYR A 21 -4.29 15.60 -7.83
N ALA A 22 -3.88 14.78 -6.87
CA ALA A 22 -3.74 15.12 -5.47
C ALA A 22 -2.71 14.19 -4.80
N ASP A 23 -2.36 14.47 -3.55
CA ASP A 23 -1.44 13.65 -2.77
C ASP A 23 -2.16 12.42 -2.21
N TYR A 24 -2.06 11.31 -2.94
CA TYR A 24 -2.47 9.96 -2.54
C TYR A 24 -1.30 9.02 -2.78
N SER A 25 -0.17 9.27 -2.11
CA SER A 25 1.03 8.44 -2.24
C SER A 25 0.82 7.03 -1.66
N ASP A 26 1.54 6.06 -2.22
CA ASP A 26 1.53 4.67 -1.80
C ASP A 26 0.11 4.05 -1.73
N PRO A 27 -0.72 4.22 -2.77
CA PRO A 27 -2.10 3.76 -2.73
C PRO A 27 -2.17 2.24 -2.68
N ASP A 28 -3.13 1.74 -1.93
CA ASP A 28 -3.56 0.36 -2.03
C ASP A 28 -5.08 0.28 -2.13
N ALA A 29 -5.58 -0.69 -2.89
CA ALA A 29 -7.00 -0.83 -3.14
C ALA A 29 -7.44 -2.29 -3.13
N CYS A 30 -8.71 -2.51 -2.81
CA CYS A 30 -9.36 -3.80 -2.92
C CYS A 30 -10.75 -3.66 -3.55
N ARG A 31 -11.22 -4.74 -4.16
CA ARG A 31 -12.58 -4.87 -4.68
C ARG A 31 -13.45 -5.70 -3.73
N VAL A 32 -14.70 -5.26 -3.54
CA VAL A 32 -15.72 -6.01 -2.83
C VAL A 32 -17.02 -5.97 -3.65
N GLY A 33 -17.36 -7.06 -4.31
CA GLY A 33 -18.46 -7.09 -5.28
C GLY A 33 -18.14 -6.16 -6.47
N ASP A 34 -19.00 -5.16 -6.67
CA ASP A 34 -18.88 -4.15 -7.74
C ASP A 34 -18.27 -2.83 -7.23
N ASP A 35 -17.77 -2.82 -6.01
CA ASP A 35 -17.24 -1.64 -5.35
C ASP A 35 -15.72 -1.74 -5.17
N PHE A 36 -15.04 -0.61 -5.30
CA PHE A 36 -13.61 -0.48 -5.09
C PHE A 36 -13.35 0.47 -3.92
N TYR A 37 -12.42 0.10 -3.07
CA TYR A 37 -12.01 0.87 -1.91
C TYR A 37 -10.51 1.08 -1.94
N MET A 38 -10.07 2.31 -1.67
CA MET A 38 -8.66 2.70 -1.69
C MET A 38 -8.31 3.49 -0.43
N THR A 39 -7.08 3.33 0.02
CA THR A 39 -6.44 4.17 1.02
C THR A 39 -5.00 4.47 0.61
N SER A 40 -4.35 5.42 1.27
CA SER A 40 -2.99 5.85 0.96
C SER A 40 -2.23 6.29 2.22
N SER A 41 -0.93 6.54 2.09
CA SER A 41 -0.13 7.14 3.14
C SER A 41 -0.76 8.44 3.64
N SER A 42 -0.85 8.61 4.94
CA SER A 42 -1.34 9.84 5.57
C SER A 42 -0.34 10.50 6.49
N PHE A 43 0.76 9.80 6.79
CA PHE A 43 1.84 10.30 7.64
C PHE A 43 1.32 10.82 8.98
N ASN A 44 1.59 12.06 9.31
CA ASN A 44 1.09 12.76 10.50
C ASN A 44 -0.24 13.50 10.26
N CYS A 45 -0.80 13.45 9.05
CA CYS A 45 -2.03 14.14 8.72
C CYS A 45 -3.25 13.47 9.37
N LEU A 46 -4.18 14.28 9.87
CA LEU A 46 -5.44 13.84 10.46
C LEU A 46 -6.65 14.47 9.75
N PRO A 47 -7.71 13.70 9.56
CA PRO A 47 -7.85 12.29 9.87
C PRO A 47 -6.99 11.44 8.95
N GLY A 48 -6.30 10.45 9.53
CA GLY A 48 -5.42 9.53 8.80
C GLY A 48 -6.14 8.38 8.14
N LEU A 49 -5.50 7.76 7.15
CA LEU A 49 -6.04 6.64 6.37
C LEU A 49 -7.43 6.97 5.80
N GLN A 50 -7.50 8.01 4.98
CA GLN A 50 -8.72 8.32 4.24
C GLN A 50 -9.16 7.12 3.41
N ILE A 51 -10.47 6.84 3.43
CA ILE A 51 -11.07 5.78 2.65
C ILE A 51 -11.79 6.40 1.46
N LEU A 52 -11.37 6.00 0.27
CA LEU A 52 -12.00 6.39 -0.98
C LEU A 52 -12.79 5.21 -1.54
N HIS A 53 -13.89 5.53 -2.18
CA HIS A 53 -14.79 4.58 -2.84
C HIS A 53 -14.96 4.94 -4.31
N SER A 54 -15.01 3.92 -5.16
CA SER A 54 -15.29 4.02 -6.60
C SER A 54 -16.13 2.86 -7.09
N LYS A 55 -16.81 3.06 -8.23
CA LYS A 55 -17.49 2.00 -9.00
C LYS A 55 -16.76 1.64 -10.29
N ASP A 56 -15.72 2.40 -10.66
CA ASP A 56 -15.10 2.32 -11.99
C ASP A 56 -13.58 2.50 -11.98
N LEU A 57 -12.96 2.64 -10.80
CA LEU A 57 -11.53 2.90 -10.60
C LEU A 57 -11.03 4.28 -11.12
N VAL A 58 -11.91 5.09 -11.68
CA VAL A 58 -11.61 6.42 -12.24
C VAL A 58 -12.20 7.53 -11.38
N ASN A 59 -13.47 7.38 -11.00
CA ASN A 59 -14.22 8.35 -10.22
C ASN A 59 -14.21 7.93 -8.74
N TRP A 60 -13.52 8.69 -7.90
CA TRP A 60 -13.33 8.40 -6.49
C TRP A 60 -13.98 9.43 -5.58
N SER A 61 -14.56 8.97 -4.48
CA SER A 61 -15.17 9.81 -3.44
C SER A 61 -14.65 9.42 -2.07
N ILE A 62 -14.28 10.39 -1.24
CA ILE A 62 -13.91 10.16 0.16
C ILE A 62 -15.17 9.79 0.93
N ILE A 63 -15.16 8.66 1.61
CA ILE A 63 -16.31 8.14 2.37
C ILE A 63 -16.06 8.07 3.88
N GLY A 64 -14.82 8.22 4.33
CA GLY A 64 -14.44 8.17 5.73
C GLY A 64 -12.93 8.21 5.93
N ALA A 65 -12.51 7.91 7.15
CA ALA A 65 -11.12 7.73 7.54
C ALA A 65 -11.01 6.67 8.63
N ALA A 66 -9.98 5.84 8.57
CA ALA A 66 -9.81 4.72 9.50
C ALA A 66 -9.08 5.11 10.80
N VAL A 67 -8.30 6.18 10.78
CA VAL A 67 -7.58 6.72 11.94
C VAL A 67 -7.96 8.19 12.13
N PRO A 68 -9.06 8.47 12.84
CA PRO A 68 -9.57 9.85 12.96
C PRO A 68 -8.80 10.70 13.97
N TYR A 69 -7.96 10.11 14.80
CA TYR A 69 -7.20 10.76 15.86
C TYR A 69 -5.72 10.33 15.83
N ALA A 70 -4.90 11.10 16.53
CA ALA A 70 -3.48 10.83 16.64
C ALA A 70 -3.20 9.51 17.38
N LEU A 71 -2.28 8.71 16.82
CA LEU A 71 -1.87 7.43 17.42
C LEU A 71 -0.99 7.67 18.65
N PRO A 72 -1.23 6.97 19.78
CA PRO A 72 -0.33 7.01 20.92
C PRO A 72 0.98 6.22 20.64
N PRO A 73 2.10 6.51 21.33
CA PRO A 73 2.30 7.71 22.13
C PRO A 73 2.65 8.91 21.24
N ILE A 74 1.95 10.00 21.41
CA ILE A 74 2.37 11.27 20.81
C ILE A 74 2.81 12.18 21.96
N GLU A 75 4.10 12.29 22.15
CA GLU A 75 4.64 13.51 22.71
C GLU A 75 4.47 14.58 21.63
N THR A 76 3.80 15.66 21.96
CA THR A 76 3.65 16.77 21.04
C THR A 76 5.06 17.32 20.79
N PRO A 77 5.62 17.15 19.59
CA PRO A 77 6.99 17.64 19.36
C PRO A 77 7.01 19.15 19.45
N GLU A 78 8.14 19.70 19.90
CA GLU A 78 8.36 21.16 19.95
C GLU A 78 8.19 21.82 18.56
N ARG A 79 8.36 21.03 17.51
CA ARG A 79 8.15 21.43 16.10
C ARG A 79 7.19 20.49 15.42
N PRO A 80 6.34 20.98 14.50
CA PRO A 80 5.52 20.11 13.66
C PRO A 80 6.42 19.07 12.95
N GLU A 81 6.06 17.80 13.10
CA GLU A 81 6.68 16.71 12.35
C GLU A 81 5.85 16.42 11.11
N HIS A 82 6.54 16.10 10.03
CA HIS A 82 5.92 15.66 8.77
C HIS A 82 6.63 14.38 8.29
N GLY A 83 5.87 13.50 7.63
CA GLY A 83 6.42 12.30 7.02
C GLY A 83 6.74 11.16 7.99
N ASN A 84 6.18 11.13 9.19
CA ASN A 84 6.24 10.03 10.14
C ASN A 84 4.87 9.33 10.26
N ARG A 85 4.75 8.32 11.11
CA ARG A 85 3.53 7.62 11.54
C ARG A 85 2.97 6.66 10.49
N VAL A 86 2.02 7.07 9.66
CA VAL A 86 1.24 6.19 8.79
C VAL A 86 1.84 6.13 7.39
N TRP A 87 2.67 5.12 7.16
CA TRP A 87 3.33 4.88 5.88
C TRP A 87 2.67 3.72 5.13
N ALA A 88 2.55 3.87 3.82
CA ALA A 88 2.24 2.85 2.82
C ALA A 88 1.28 1.73 3.29
N PRO A 89 0.00 2.04 3.47
CA PRO A 89 -0.98 1.09 3.95
C PRO A 89 -1.29 -0.02 2.93
N ALA A 90 -1.89 -1.10 3.43
CA ALA A 90 -2.55 -2.11 2.61
C ALA A 90 -3.99 -2.28 3.11
N ILE A 91 -4.96 -2.19 2.19
CA ILE A 91 -6.37 -2.47 2.47
C ILE A 91 -6.77 -3.82 1.89
N ARG A 92 -7.40 -4.67 2.69
CA ARG A 92 -7.91 -5.98 2.29
C ARG A 92 -9.31 -6.18 2.84
N HIS A 93 -10.09 -7.00 2.13
CA HIS A 93 -11.38 -7.46 2.62
C HIS A 93 -11.33 -8.98 2.79
N HIS A 94 -11.64 -9.46 3.99
CA HIS A 94 -11.64 -10.88 4.31
C HIS A 94 -12.77 -11.20 5.29
N ASN A 95 -13.55 -12.26 5.01
CA ASN A 95 -14.65 -12.74 5.87
C ASN A 95 -15.64 -11.65 6.31
N GLY A 96 -15.98 -10.72 5.40
CA GLY A 96 -16.95 -9.66 5.67
C GLY A 96 -16.41 -8.48 6.47
N GLU A 97 -15.11 -8.39 6.67
CA GLU A 97 -14.44 -7.27 7.34
C GLU A 97 -13.36 -6.66 6.44
N PHE A 98 -13.22 -5.35 6.51
CA PHE A 98 -12.08 -4.63 5.95
C PHE A 98 -10.94 -4.60 6.97
N TYR A 99 -9.73 -4.76 6.50
CA TYR A 99 -8.49 -4.67 7.27
C TYR A 99 -7.59 -3.65 6.61
N ILE A 100 -7.02 -2.73 7.38
CA ILE A 100 -5.96 -1.85 6.92
C ILE A 100 -4.74 -2.09 7.79
N PHE A 101 -3.64 -2.43 7.15
CA PHE A 101 -2.32 -2.58 7.76
C PHE A 101 -1.45 -1.43 7.30
N TRP A 102 -0.59 -0.92 8.15
CA TRP A 102 0.42 0.08 7.80
C TRP A 102 1.69 -0.08 8.64
N GLY A 103 2.79 0.50 8.16
CA GLY A 103 4.02 0.63 8.92
C GLY A 103 4.11 2.00 9.60
N ASP A 104 4.37 2.01 10.90
CA ASP A 104 4.95 3.16 11.57
C ASP A 104 6.46 2.88 11.67
N PRO A 105 7.32 3.68 11.00
CA PRO A 105 8.74 3.35 10.89
C PRO A 105 9.49 3.35 12.24
N ASP A 106 8.92 3.96 13.25
CA ASP A 106 9.52 4.04 14.59
C ASP A 106 8.98 3.01 15.57
N GLN A 107 7.77 2.46 15.31
CA GLN A 107 7.09 1.52 16.21
C GLN A 107 6.93 0.13 15.63
N GLY A 108 6.56 0.00 14.33
CA GLY A 108 6.32 -1.29 13.69
C GLY A 108 5.02 -1.37 12.88
N ALA A 109 4.50 -2.56 12.71
CA ALA A 109 3.29 -2.84 11.94
C ALA A 109 2.04 -2.65 12.79
N PHE A 110 1.10 -1.85 12.32
CA PHE A 110 -0.22 -1.63 12.91
C PHE A 110 -1.34 -2.16 12.03
N MET A 111 -2.51 -2.37 12.63
CA MET A 111 -3.73 -2.78 11.94
C MET A 111 -4.96 -2.16 12.61
N VAL A 112 -5.95 -1.82 11.77
CA VAL A 112 -7.35 -1.56 12.16
C VAL A 112 -8.28 -2.38 11.29
N LYS A 113 -9.50 -2.67 11.76
CA LYS A 113 -10.53 -3.34 10.98
C LYS A 113 -11.92 -2.77 11.20
N ALA A 114 -12.80 -2.97 10.21
CA ALA A 114 -14.21 -2.57 10.27
C ALA A 114 -15.08 -3.47 9.37
N LYS A 115 -16.35 -3.62 9.72
CA LYS A 115 -17.34 -4.29 8.85
C LYS A 115 -17.82 -3.36 7.72
N ASP A 116 -17.98 -2.09 8.02
CA ASP A 116 -18.34 -1.04 7.05
C ASP A 116 -17.09 -0.21 6.75
N PRO A 117 -16.74 0.03 5.48
CA PRO A 117 -15.58 0.86 5.14
C PRO A 117 -15.69 2.31 5.63
N LYS A 118 -16.89 2.78 5.94
CA LYS A 118 -17.12 4.08 6.60
C LYS A 118 -16.82 4.05 8.09
N GLY A 119 -16.63 2.85 8.67
CA GLY A 119 -16.44 2.63 10.10
C GLY A 119 -17.75 2.27 10.85
N PRO A 120 -17.73 2.19 12.17
CA PRO A 120 -16.55 2.51 13.00
C PRO A 120 -15.40 1.50 12.80
N TRP A 121 -14.18 2.02 12.75
CA TRP A 121 -12.96 1.24 12.75
C TRP A 121 -12.55 0.93 14.19
N THR A 122 -11.88 -0.22 14.39
CA THR A 122 -11.32 -0.58 15.69
C THR A 122 -10.21 0.38 16.10
N GLU A 123 -9.87 0.36 17.40
CA GLU A 123 -8.60 0.95 17.85
C GLU A 123 -7.42 0.27 17.13
N PRO A 124 -6.35 1.02 16.85
CA PRO A 124 -5.14 0.48 16.25
C PRO A 124 -4.48 -0.59 17.11
N VAL A 125 -4.14 -1.71 16.50
CA VAL A 125 -3.42 -2.82 17.13
C VAL A 125 -1.99 -2.86 16.60
N LEU A 126 -1.00 -2.88 17.48
CA LEU A 126 0.40 -3.12 17.13
C LEU A 126 0.61 -4.62 16.89
N VAL A 127 0.56 -5.02 15.63
CA VAL A 127 0.63 -6.44 15.20
C VAL A 127 2.04 -7.00 15.33
N LYS A 128 3.04 -6.19 14.98
CA LYS A 128 4.46 -6.56 15.05
C LYS A 128 5.29 -5.35 15.45
N PRO A 129 5.78 -5.32 16.70
CA PRO A 129 6.72 -4.29 17.12
C PRO A 129 8.07 -4.46 16.39
N GLY A 130 8.68 -3.34 16.00
CA GLY A 130 10.00 -3.36 15.38
C GLY A 130 10.28 -2.09 14.60
N LYS A 131 11.36 -1.40 15.01
CA LYS A 131 11.81 -0.18 14.35
C LYS A 131 12.21 -0.46 12.91
N GLY A 132 11.70 0.34 11.99
CA GLY A 132 11.97 0.25 10.55
C GLY A 132 11.10 -0.74 9.79
N ILE A 133 10.14 -1.44 10.41
CA ILE A 133 9.15 -2.25 9.69
C ILE A 133 8.19 -1.29 8.98
N ILE A 134 8.11 -1.40 7.65
CA ILE A 134 7.27 -0.57 6.78
C ILE A 134 6.52 -1.40 5.75
N ASP A 135 5.53 -0.81 5.09
CA ASP A 135 4.87 -1.32 3.88
C ASP A 135 4.23 -2.69 4.10
N THR A 136 3.52 -2.84 5.19
CA THR A 136 2.97 -4.11 5.61
C THR A 136 1.72 -4.48 4.83
N CYS A 137 1.64 -5.72 4.32
CA CYS A 137 0.50 -6.22 3.58
C CYS A 137 0.09 -7.61 4.10
N PRO A 138 -1.13 -7.76 4.66
CA PRO A 138 -1.63 -9.04 5.11
C PRO A 138 -2.12 -9.89 3.94
N PHE A 139 -2.09 -11.20 4.12
CA PHE A 139 -2.59 -12.17 3.17
C PHE A 139 -3.15 -13.40 3.88
N TRP A 140 -4.40 -13.75 3.61
CA TRP A 140 -5.06 -14.98 4.05
C TRP A 140 -4.94 -16.03 2.98
N ASP A 141 -4.28 -17.14 3.28
CA ASP A 141 -4.07 -18.22 2.32
C ASP A 141 -5.13 -19.33 2.48
N GLU A 142 -5.25 -20.15 1.45
CA GLU A 142 -6.13 -21.32 1.39
C GLU A 142 -5.73 -22.43 2.37
N ASP A 143 -4.49 -22.39 2.88
CA ASP A 143 -4.01 -23.29 3.93
C ASP A 143 -4.56 -22.95 5.32
N GLY A 144 -5.36 -21.88 5.44
CA GLY A 144 -5.95 -21.37 6.68
C GLY A 144 -5.01 -20.51 7.51
N LYS A 145 -3.80 -20.21 7.02
CA LYS A 145 -2.85 -19.32 7.69
C LYS A 145 -2.99 -17.90 7.22
N VAL A 146 -2.53 -16.99 8.06
CA VAL A 146 -2.44 -15.58 7.76
C VAL A 146 -0.97 -15.17 7.70
N TYR A 147 -0.60 -14.47 6.66
CA TYR A 147 0.77 -14.01 6.44
C TYR A 147 0.81 -12.49 6.37
N MET A 148 1.97 -11.92 6.63
CA MET A 148 2.24 -10.50 6.40
C MET A 148 3.60 -10.36 5.71
N VAL A 149 3.59 -9.80 4.49
CA VAL A 149 4.82 -9.32 3.84
C VAL A 149 5.08 -7.90 4.25
N HIS A 150 6.36 -7.52 4.31
CA HIS A 150 6.79 -6.17 4.67
C HIS A 150 8.19 -5.86 4.16
N ALA A 151 8.54 -4.59 4.16
CA ALA A 151 9.87 -4.08 3.87
C ALA A 151 10.52 -3.46 5.11
N TYR A 152 11.69 -2.83 4.91
CA TYR A 152 12.41 -2.11 5.96
C TYR A 152 12.88 -0.74 5.50
N ALA A 153 12.69 0.27 6.35
CA ALA A 153 13.23 1.61 6.18
C ALA A 153 14.69 1.64 6.63
N GLY A 154 15.61 1.83 5.70
CA GLY A 154 17.05 1.90 5.99
C GLY A 154 17.42 2.96 7.02
N SER A 155 16.70 4.09 7.02
CA SER A 155 16.90 5.19 7.99
C SER A 155 16.54 4.83 9.43
N ARG A 156 15.84 3.73 9.66
CA ARG A 156 15.37 3.27 10.97
C ARG A 156 15.94 1.92 11.37
N ALA A 157 15.92 0.95 10.45
CA ALA A 157 16.37 -0.42 10.69
C ALA A 157 17.88 -0.63 10.40
N GLY A 158 18.52 0.31 9.69
CA GLY A 158 19.89 0.14 9.21
C GLY A 158 20.02 -0.83 8.04
N LEU A 159 18.91 -1.37 7.53
CA LEU A 159 18.84 -2.26 6.37
C LEU A 159 17.65 -1.87 5.49
N LYS A 160 17.72 -2.15 4.19
CA LYS A 160 16.70 -1.88 3.19
C LYS A 160 16.86 -2.84 2.01
N SER A 161 16.07 -2.65 0.95
CA SER A 161 16.16 -3.42 -0.31
C SER A 161 15.91 -4.92 -0.13
N ILE A 162 15.12 -5.30 0.85
CA ILE A 162 14.69 -6.68 1.10
C ILE A 162 13.19 -6.73 1.39
N ILE A 163 12.58 -7.83 0.98
CA ILE A 163 11.19 -8.15 1.33
C ILE A 163 11.19 -9.35 2.27
N SER A 164 10.45 -9.23 3.34
CA SER A 164 10.31 -10.26 4.36
C SER A 164 8.86 -10.69 4.53
N ILE A 165 8.67 -11.87 5.10
CA ILE A 165 7.36 -12.43 5.44
C ILE A 165 7.36 -13.01 6.84
N CYS A 166 6.25 -12.90 7.57
CA CYS A 166 5.98 -13.61 8.81
C CYS A 166 4.56 -14.16 8.82
N GLU A 167 4.30 -15.13 9.69
CA GLU A 167 2.94 -15.62 9.96
C GLU A 167 2.30 -14.78 11.07
N LEU A 168 1.00 -14.54 10.92
CA LEU A 168 0.16 -13.90 11.92
C LEU A 168 -0.75 -14.95 12.58
N ASN A 169 -1.31 -14.63 13.76
CA ASN A 169 -2.40 -15.38 14.33
C ASN A 169 -3.67 -15.30 13.45
N ALA A 170 -4.63 -16.16 13.70
CA ALA A 170 -5.86 -16.27 12.89
C ALA A 170 -6.66 -14.94 12.80
N ASP A 171 -6.60 -14.13 13.86
CA ASP A 171 -7.30 -12.83 13.92
C ASP A 171 -6.50 -11.69 13.26
N ALA A 172 -5.31 -12.00 12.74
CA ALA A 172 -4.37 -11.04 12.13
C ALA A 172 -3.94 -9.89 13.07
N THR A 173 -4.01 -10.11 14.39
CA THR A 173 -3.71 -9.11 15.43
C THR A 173 -2.28 -9.21 15.97
N GLN A 174 -1.55 -10.28 15.66
CA GLN A 174 -0.23 -10.52 16.20
C GLN A 174 0.63 -11.35 15.26
N ALA A 175 1.87 -10.94 15.04
CA ALA A 175 2.86 -11.78 14.38
C ALA A 175 3.31 -12.91 15.33
N ILE A 176 3.20 -14.16 14.87
CA ILE A 176 3.51 -15.37 15.67
C ILE A 176 4.83 -16.00 15.27
N THR A 177 5.46 -15.51 14.21
CA THR A 177 6.80 -15.95 13.79
C THR A 177 7.75 -14.79 13.59
N GLN A 178 9.04 -15.07 13.59
CA GLN A 178 10.05 -14.12 13.14
C GLN A 178 9.91 -13.88 11.62
N SER A 179 10.32 -12.70 11.18
CA SER A 179 10.35 -12.37 9.76
C SER A 179 11.48 -13.13 9.06
N ARG A 180 11.14 -13.72 7.92
CA ARG A 180 12.07 -14.39 7.00
C ARG A 180 12.21 -13.57 5.74
N ILE A 181 13.43 -13.31 5.30
CA ILE A 181 13.70 -12.69 3.99
C ILE A 181 13.29 -13.68 2.89
N ILE A 182 12.46 -13.21 1.97
CA ILE A 182 11.98 -13.98 0.81
C ILE A 182 12.47 -13.41 -0.51
N PHE A 183 12.94 -12.17 -0.51
CA PHE A 183 13.55 -11.54 -1.68
C PHE A 183 14.64 -10.54 -1.24
N ASP A 184 15.78 -10.62 -1.91
CA ASP A 184 16.90 -9.71 -1.77
C ASP A 184 17.08 -8.91 -3.06
N GLY A 185 16.83 -7.61 -3.00
CA GLY A 185 16.89 -6.69 -4.13
C GLY A 185 18.20 -5.91 -4.25
N HIS A 186 19.21 -6.16 -3.40
CA HIS A 186 20.43 -5.35 -3.37
C HIS A 186 21.16 -5.27 -4.70
N GLU A 187 21.18 -6.35 -5.48
CA GLU A 187 21.86 -6.36 -6.78
C GLU A 187 21.03 -5.76 -7.90
N ALA A 188 19.77 -6.19 -8.07
CA ALA A 188 18.96 -5.88 -9.25
C ALA A 188 17.88 -4.82 -9.01
N HIS A 189 17.40 -4.71 -7.77
CA HIS A 189 16.22 -3.92 -7.40
C HIS A 189 16.44 -3.15 -6.12
N GLN A 190 17.50 -2.34 -6.08
CA GLN A 190 17.84 -1.50 -4.94
C GLN A 190 16.63 -0.64 -4.52
N THR A 191 16.49 -0.43 -3.22
CA THR A 191 15.33 0.25 -2.65
C THR A 191 14.01 -0.45 -3.02
N CYS A 192 14.02 -1.81 -3.03
CA CYS A 192 12.76 -2.53 -3.10
C CYS A 192 12.02 -2.42 -1.76
N GLU A 193 10.76 -2.05 -1.85
CA GLU A 193 9.87 -1.76 -0.73
C GLU A 193 8.42 -2.00 -1.17
N GLY A 194 7.41 -1.58 -0.42
CA GLY A 194 6.01 -1.58 -0.86
C GLY A 194 5.41 -2.91 -1.30
N PRO A 195 5.75 -4.08 -0.69
CA PRO A 195 5.27 -5.35 -1.20
C PRO A 195 3.75 -5.50 -1.03
N LYS A 196 3.07 -5.91 -2.10
CA LYS A 196 1.65 -6.29 -2.08
C LYS A 196 1.53 -7.73 -2.56
N LEU A 197 1.08 -8.62 -1.66
CA LEU A 197 0.97 -10.07 -1.90
C LEU A 197 -0.42 -10.44 -2.38
N TYR A 198 -0.45 -11.22 -3.44
CA TYR A 198 -1.66 -11.77 -4.07
C TYR A 198 -1.45 -13.23 -4.43
N LYS A 199 -2.54 -13.98 -4.62
CA LYS A 199 -2.54 -15.33 -5.17
C LYS A 199 -3.47 -15.41 -6.37
N ARG A 200 -3.02 -16.02 -7.45
CA ARG A 200 -3.86 -16.33 -8.60
C ARG A 200 -3.46 -17.69 -9.17
N GLY A 201 -4.41 -18.61 -9.18
CA GLY A 201 -4.14 -20.00 -9.51
C GLY A 201 -3.12 -20.61 -8.55
N GLU A 202 -2.10 -21.26 -9.10
CA GLU A 202 -1.05 -21.91 -8.31
C GLU A 202 0.08 -20.98 -7.85
N TYR A 203 0.02 -19.67 -8.18
CA TYR A 203 1.13 -18.76 -7.96
C TYR A 203 0.81 -17.66 -6.97
N TYR A 204 1.78 -17.39 -6.12
CA TYR A 204 1.88 -16.16 -5.33
C TYR A 204 2.59 -15.10 -6.15
N TYR A 205 2.05 -13.90 -6.11
CA TYR A 205 2.59 -12.72 -6.78
C TYR A 205 2.84 -11.63 -5.74
N ILE A 206 4.03 -11.04 -5.78
CA ILE A 206 4.33 -9.87 -4.97
C ILE A 206 4.66 -8.73 -5.94
N PHE A 207 3.81 -7.72 -5.97
CA PHE A 207 4.11 -6.46 -6.64
C PHE A 207 4.88 -5.57 -5.68
N HIS A 208 5.96 -4.98 -6.15
CA HIS A 208 6.74 -4.04 -5.35
C HIS A 208 7.47 -3.03 -6.23
N PRO A 209 7.63 -1.77 -5.80
CA PRO A 209 8.51 -0.82 -6.46
C PRO A 209 9.97 -1.07 -6.08
N ALA A 210 10.85 -0.53 -6.90
CA ALA A 210 12.28 -0.40 -6.65
C ALA A 210 12.83 0.87 -7.29
N GLY A 211 14.07 1.25 -7.01
CA GLY A 211 14.73 2.42 -7.60
C GLY A 211 14.39 3.75 -6.93
N GLY A 212 13.59 3.74 -5.85
CA GLY A 212 13.18 4.93 -5.12
C GLY A 212 12.05 5.73 -5.79
N VAL A 213 11.42 6.62 -5.02
CA VAL A 213 10.20 7.34 -5.42
C VAL A 213 10.37 8.16 -6.70
N PRO A 214 11.43 8.95 -6.93
CA PRO A 214 11.51 9.81 -8.12
C PRO A 214 11.78 9.06 -9.42
N THR A 215 12.44 7.91 -9.38
CA THR A 215 12.98 7.23 -10.55
C THR A 215 12.64 5.74 -10.60
N GLY A 216 11.68 5.32 -9.78
CA GLY A 216 11.35 3.92 -9.56
C GLY A 216 10.73 3.19 -10.75
N TRP A 217 10.60 1.90 -10.58
CA TRP A 217 9.92 0.98 -11.47
C TRP A 217 9.18 -0.07 -10.68
N GLN A 218 8.22 -0.74 -11.30
CA GLN A 218 7.50 -1.86 -10.69
C GLN A 218 8.14 -3.19 -11.07
N VAL A 219 8.22 -4.06 -10.08
CA VAL A 219 8.67 -5.45 -10.20
C VAL A 219 7.54 -6.37 -9.74
N VAL A 220 7.39 -7.49 -10.39
CA VAL A 220 6.54 -8.60 -9.95
C VAL A 220 7.43 -9.78 -9.62
N LEU A 221 7.30 -10.28 -8.42
CA LEU A 221 7.85 -11.56 -7.98
C LEU A 221 6.78 -12.63 -8.17
N ARG A 222 7.17 -13.83 -8.61
CA ARG A 222 6.26 -14.96 -8.75
C ARG A 222 6.88 -16.24 -8.21
N SER A 223 6.09 -17.02 -7.45
CA SER A 223 6.49 -18.33 -6.94
C SER A 223 5.28 -19.23 -6.72
N LYS A 224 5.45 -20.54 -6.78
CA LYS A 224 4.44 -21.52 -6.32
C LYS A 224 4.48 -21.75 -4.81
N ASN A 225 5.51 -21.27 -4.13
CA ASN A 225 5.67 -21.37 -2.68
C ASN A 225 5.71 -19.95 -2.10
N ILE A 226 4.90 -19.69 -1.08
CA ILE A 226 4.81 -18.37 -0.44
C ILE A 226 6.15 -17.88 0.15
N TYR A 227 7.05 -18.80 0.49
CA TYR A 227 8.40 -18.49 0.97
C TYR A 227 9.45 -18.44 -0.16
N GLY A 228 9.04 -18.60 -1.43
CA GLY A 228 9.92 -18.64 -2.57
C GLY A 228 10.58 -20.03 -2.82
N PRO A 229 11.61 -20.09 -3.68
CA PRO A 229 12.25 -18.92 -4.31
C PRO A 229 11.33 -18.20 -5.30
N TYR A 230 11.50 -16.90 -5.40
CA TYR A 230 10.76 -16.07 -6.33
C TYR A 230 11.57 -15.78 -7.59
N GLU A 231 10.96 -15.95 -8.76
CA GLU A 231 11.41 -15.34 -10.01
C GLU A 231 10.88 -13.91 -10.10
N TRP A 232 11.58 -13.01 -10.77
CA TRP A 232 11.18 -11.61 -10.86
C TRP A 232 11.12 -11.09 -12.29
N LYS A 233 10.29 -10.09 -12.50
CA LYS A 233 10.19 -9.35 -13.76
C LYS A 233 9.89 -7.89 -13.51
N LYS A 234 10.65 -6.97 -14.13
CA LYS A 234 10.29 -5.57 -14.22
C LYS A 234 9.11 -5.43 -15.19
N VAL A 235 8.00 -4.90 -14.74
CA VAL A 235 6.73 -4.86 -15.50
C VAL A 235 6.29 -3.46 -15.89
N LEU A 236 6.72 -2.42 -15.15
CA LEU A 236 6.38 -1.04 -15.44
C LEU A 236 7.54 -0.13 -15.08
N ALA A 237 7.85 0.83 -15.93
CA ALA A 237 8.90 1.83 -15.73
C ALA A 237 8.51 3.13 -16.44
N GLN A 238 9.24 4.20 -16.18
CA GLN A 238 9.01 5.53 -16.77
C GLN A 238 9.00 5.50 -18.32
N GLY A 239 9.86 4.68 -18.92
CA GLY A 239 10.00 4.64 -20.39
C GLY A 239 10.39 6.01 -20.96
N ASN A 240 9.68 6.42 -22.02
CA ASN A 240 9.86 7.73 -22.66
C ASN A 240 8.91 8.80 -22.12
N SER A 241 8.20 8.52 -21.02
CA SER A 241 7.30 9.50 -20.39
C SER A 241 8.10 10.62 -19.71
N PRO A 242 7.66 11.88 -19.77
CA PRO A 242 8.23 12.96 -18.97
C PRO A 242 7.85 12.89 -17.50
N ILE A 243 6.93 11.98 -17.13
CA ILE A 243 6.46 11.80 -15.77
C ILE A 243 7.39 10.83 -15.04
N ASN A 244 7.63 11.07 -13.76
CA ASN A 244 8.46 10.21 -12.91
C ASN A 244 8.01 8.74 -12.97
N GLY A 245 8.91 7.83 -12.62
CA GLY A 245 8.65 6.40 -12.65
C GLY A 245 7.50 5.99 -11.73
N PRO A 246 6.79 4.91 -12.09
CA PRO A 246 5.70 4.37 -11.26
C PRO A 246 6.26 3.82 -9.96
N HIS A 247 5.62 4.18 -8.85
CA HIS A 247 6.00 3.72 -7.53
C HIS A 247 4.78 3.19 -6.78
N GLN A 248 4.96 2.32 -5.85
CA GLN A 248 3.96 1.64 -5.01
C GLN A 248 2.52 1.66 -5.54
N GLY A 249 1.83 0.54 -5.47
CA GLY A 249 0.47 0.47 -5.96
C GLY A 249 -0.21 -0.86 -5.69
N ALA A 250 -1.42 -0.98 -6.20
CA ALA A 250 -2.29 -2.12 -6.04
C ALA A 250 -2.66 -2.76 -7.36
N TRP A 251 -2.64 -4.08 -7.40
CA TRP A 251 -3.27 -4.86 -8.46
C TRP A 251 -4.71 -5.16 -8.08
N VAL A 252 -5.65 -4.72 -8.90
CA VAL A 252 -7.09 -4.86 -8.67
C VAL A 252 -7.73 -5.46 -9.92
N ASP A 253 -8.52 -6.51 -9.74
CA ASP A 253 -9.36 -7.07 -10.80
C ASP A 253 -10.74 -6.40 -10.81
N THR A 254 -11.39 -6.41 -11.99
CA THR A 254 -12.77 -5.92 -12.15
C THR A 254 -13.75 -7.07 -12.24
N PRO A 255 -15.07 -6.82 -12.02
CA PRO A 255 -16.10 -7.81 -12.26
C PRO A 255 -16.15 -8.33 -13.70
N THR A 256 -15.66 -7.55 -14.67
CA THR A 256 -15.57 -7.91 -16.09
C THR A 256 -14.31 -8.70 -16.44
N GLY A 257 -13.41 -8.96 -15.47
CA GLY A 257 -12.21 -9.75 -15.65
C GLY A 257 -11.01 -8.97 -16.19
N GLU A 258 -11.05 -7.64 -16.13
CA GLU A 258 -9.90 -6.79 -16.44
C GLU A 258 -8.99 -6.67 -15.23
N ASP A 259 -7.71 -6.53 -15.48
CA ASP A 259 -6.69 -6.27 -14.46
C ASP A 259 -6.24 -4.81 -14.51
N TRP A 260 -6.29 -4.13 -13.40
CA TRP A 260 -5.83 -2.75 -13.23
C TRP A 260 -4.67 -2.69 -12.25
N PHE A 261 -3.75 -1.76 -12.49
CA PHE A 261 -2.68 -1.44 -11.56
C PHE A 261 -2.74 0.05 -11.20
N LEU A 262 -3.20 0.34 -10.00
CA LEU A 262 -3.20 1.67 -9.42
C LEU A 262 -1.82 1.94 -8.80
N HIS A 263 -1.21 3.06 -9.14
CA HIS A 263 0.09 3.45 -8.58
C HIS A 263 0.21 4.96 -8.51
N PHE A 264 1.13 5.46 -7.72
CA PHE A 264 1.44 6.88 -7.76
C PHE A 264 2.72 7.17 -8.54
N GLN A 265 2.87 8.41 -8.94
CA GLN A 265 4.06 8.98 -9.54
C GLN A 265 4.37 10.29 -8.84
N ALA A 266 5.60 10.45 -8.32
CA ALA A 266 5.99 11.68 -7.66
C ALA A 266 5.97 12.86 -8.65
N VAL A 267 5.30 13.94 -8.28
CA VAL A 267 5.34 15.19 -9.04
C VAL A 267 6.67 15.87 -8.73
N SER A 268 7.46 16.16 -9.75
CA SER A 268 8.71 16.91 -9.54
C SER A 268 8.42 18.34 -9.11
N TYR A 269 9.28 18.91 -8.27
CA TYR A 269 9.14 20.25 -7.69
C TYR A 269 9.00 21.42 -8.70
N THR A 270 9.09 21.16 -9.97
CA THR A 270 8.96 22.16 -11.02
C THR A 270 7.58 22.84 -11.12
N HIS A 271 6.58 22.33 -10.41
CA HIS A 271 5.25 22.93 -10.35
C HIS A 271 5.01 23.84 -9.14
N LEU A 272 6.00 24.00 -8.26
CA LEU A 272 5.93 24.88 -7.08
C LEU A 272 6.71 26.18 -7.22
N THR A 273 7.19 26.53 -8.40
CA THR A 273 7.68 27.88 -8.68
C THR A 273 6.49 28.77 -9.04
N LEU A 274 5.93 29.39 -8.03
CA LEU A 274 5.10 30.58 -8.17
C LEU A 274 6.00 31.79 -8.48
#